data_22dd3982a6bec8bdf95663b4f018b746
#
_entry.id   22dd3982a6bec8bdf95663b4f018b746
#
_cell.length_a   1.000
_cell.length_b   1.000
_cell.length_c   1.000
_cell.angle_alpha   90.00
_cell.angle_beta   90.00
_cell.angle_gamma   90.00
#
_symmetry.space_group_name_H-M   'P 1'
#
loop_
_entity.id
_entity.type
_entity.pdbx_description
1 polymer ?
#
loop_
_entity_poly.entity_id
_entity_poly.type
_entity_poly.pdbx_seq_one_letter_code
_entity_poly.pdbx_strand_id
1 'polypeptide(L)'
;MEVSPMKKYAAECFGTFVLTLFGCGSAAVAGATLGTLGIAMAFGLSIVAMAFVIGNVSGCHINPAVSFGLFLDKRLSAKDLIGYWVAQFIGGIIAAAVLALIISMCDLGGVLVTGLGCDGYEAASAVGISVVGAVIVEIILTCIFVLSVLGSTADEKTAPFAGIIIGLTLTFVHIMGIPLTGTSVNPARSFGPALMMAFNGDMTALSQVWVFIVGPLVGAACAAGIWIAFKNKKAA
;
A
#
# COMPACT_ATOMS: atom_id res chain seq x y z
N MET A 1 -24.58 13.88 9.28
CA MET A 1 -24.09 14.77 8.19
C MET A 1 -23.14 13.96 7.32
N GLU A 2 -23.36 13.97 6.03
CA GLU A 2 -22.49 13.27 5.08
C GLU A 2 -21.12 13.96 5.00
N VAL A 3 -20.05 13.17 5.01
CA VAL A 3 -18.66 13.72 4.93
C VAL A 3 -18.45 14.25 3.51
N SER A 4 -18.00 15.51 3.39
CA SER A 4 -17.75 16.10 2.07
C SER A 4 -16.64 15.36 1.30
N PRO A 5 -16.71 15.27 -0.04
CA PRO A 5 -15.68 14.60 -0.85
C PRO A 5 -14.27 15.10 -0.56
N MET A 6 -14.08 16.42 -0.40
CA MET A 6 -12.78 17.02 -0.11
C MET A 6 -12.18 16.51 1.21
N LYS A 7 -12.99 16.30 2.25
CA LYS A 7 -12.53 15.73 3.52
C LYS A 7 -12.11 14.28 3.37
N LYS A 8 -12.85 13.49 2.56
CA LYS A 8 -12.48 12.11 2.24
C LYS A 8 -11.12 12.06 1.52
N TYR A 9 -10.93 12.90 0.50
CA TYR A 9 -9.68 12.96 -0.27
C TYR A 9 -8.50 13.42 0.59
N ALA A 10 -8.69 14.43 1.44
CA ALA A 10 -7.65 14.88 2.38
C ALA A 10 -7.27 13.76 3.38
N ALA A 11 -8.24 12.99 3.87
CA ALA A 11 -8.00 11.84 4.75
C ALA A 11 -7.21 10.74 4.03
N GLU A 12 -7.55 10.42 2.76
CA GLU A 12 -6.81 9.44 1.95
C GLU A 12 -5.38 9.89 1.67
N CYS A 13 -5.16 11.16 1.35
CA CYS A 13 -3.83 11.74 1.18
C CYS A 13 -3.00 11.61 2.47
N PHE A 14 -3.57 12.02 3.60
CA PHE A 14 -2.90 11.95 4.91
C PHE A 14 -2.60 10.50 5.32
N GLY A 15 -3.57 9.60 5.20
CA GLY A 15 -3.36 8.20 5.57
C GLY A 15 -2.32 7.50 4.68
N THR A 16 -2.30 7.79 3.37
CA THR A 16 -1.27 7.26 2.46
C THR A 16 0.10 7.87 2.78
N PHE A 17 0.15 9.15 3.13
CA PHE A 17 1.37 9.79 3.64
C PHE A 17 1.91 9.03 4.86
N VAL A 18 1.08 8.77 5.86
CA VAL A 18 1.50 8.05 7.07
C VAL A 18 1.98 6.65 6.75
N LEU A 19 1.22 5.86 5.97
CA LEU A 19 1.60 4.51 5.61
C LEU A 19 2.95 4.49 4.88
N THR A 20 3.15 5.35 3.90
CA THR A 20 4.38 5.39 3.09
C THR A 20 5.55 5.90 3.93
N LEU A 21 5.37 6.97 4.71
CA LEU A 21 6.44 7.53 5.53
C LEU A 21 6.95 6.53 6.58
N PHE A 22 6.05 5.91 7.33
CA PHE A 22 6.44 5.00 8.42
C PHE A 22 6.81 3.61 7.90
N GLY A 23 6.12 3.08 6.90
CA GLY A 23 6.44 1.80 6.30
C GLY A 23 7.78 1.82 5.56
N CYS A 24 7.92 2.67 4.56
CA CYS A 24 9.17 2.81 3.79
C CYS A 24 10.30 3.40 4.66
N GLY A 25 9.97 4.32 5.55
CA GLY A 25 10.94 4.90 6.48
C GLY A 25 11.53 3.86 7.44
N SER A 26 10.72 2.92 7.95
CA SER A 26 11.23 1.83 8.79
C SER A 26 12.23 0.94 8.03
N ALA A 27 11.99 0.69 6.75
CA ALA A 27 12.92 -0.04 5.90
C ALA A 27 14.21 0.75 5.65
N ALA A 28 14.09 2.03 5.29
CA ALA A 28 15.22 2.88 4.92
C ALA A 28 16.11 3.27 6.11
N VAL A 29 15.50 3.56 7.27
CA VAL A 29 16.22 4.09 8.45
C VAL A 29 16.68 2.99 9.40
N ALA A 30 15.87 1.98 9.60
CA ALA A 30 16.09 0.97 10.64
C ALA A 30 16.03 -0.49 10.12
N GLY A 31 15.98 -0.69 8.80
CA GLY A 31 15.76 -2.00 8.19
C GLY A 31 16.78 -3.06 8.63
N ALA A 32 18.05 -2.69 8.75
CA ALA A 32 19.10 -3.60 9.21
C ALA A 32 18.88 -4.12 10.65
N THR A 33 18.29 -3.28 11.52
CA THR A 33 17.99 -3.66 12.92
C THR A 33 16.64 -4.34 13.04
N LEU A 34 15.62 -3.86 12.32
CA LEU A 34 14.26 -4.36 12.39
C LEU A 34 14.09 -5.71 11.70
N GLY A 35 14.84 -5.95 10.62
CA GLY A 35 14.65 -7.10 9.75
C GLY A 35 13.27 -7.11 9.10
N THR A 36 12.98 -8.15 8.34
CA THR A 36 11.73 -8.31 7.60
C THR A 36 10.49 -8.20 8.49
N LEU A 37 10.50 -8.84 9.65
CA LEU A 37 9.35 -8.83 10.56
C LEU A 37 9.04 -7.42 11.09
N GLY A 38 10.07 -6.69 11.53
CA GLY A 38 9.87 -5.34 12.07
C GLY A 38 9.38 -4.35 11.01
N ILE A 39 9.90 -4.43 9.78
CA ILE A 39 9.42 -3.62 8.66
C ILE A 39 7.97 -3.97 8.32
N ALA A 40 7.64 -5.27 8.22
CA ALA A 40 6.28 -5.74 7.96
C ALA A 40 5.28 -5.23 9.03
N MET A 41 5.69 -5.26 10.30
CA MET A 41 4.90 -4.72 11.42
C MET A 41 4.68 -3.22 11.29
N ALA A 42 5.68 -2.44 10.86
CA ALA A 42 5.53 -0.99 10.68
C ALA A 42 4.47 -0.65 9.62
N PHE A 43 4.45 -1.39 8.50
CA PHE A 43 3.40 -1.26 7.49
C PHE A 43 2.02 -1.62 8.05
N GLY A 44 1.88 -2.76 8.72
CA GLY A 44 0.61 -3.20 9.28
C GLY A 44 0.08 -2.28 10.38
N LEU A 45 0.94 -1.81 11.29
CA LEU A 45 0.56 -0.87 12.35
C LEU A 45 0.15 0.49 11.80
N SER A 46 0.72 0.93 10.68
CA SER A 46 0.27 2.16 9.99
C SER A 46 -1.20 2.04 9.55
N ILE A 47 -1.61 0.88 9.01
CA ILE A 47 -3.02 0.61 8.68
C ILE A 47 -3.87 0.62 9.96
N VAL A 48 -3.46 -0.11 11.01
CA VAL A 48 -4.23 -0.15 12.26
C VAL A 48 -4.47 1.26 12.77
N ALA A 49 -3.40 2.06 12.89
CA ALA A 49 -3.50 3.43 13.39
C ALA A 49 -4.44 4.29 12.54
N MET A 50 -4.25 4.28 11.20
CA MET A 50 -5.04 5.13 10.31
C MET A 50 -6.49 4.66 10.19
N ALA A 51 -6.77 3.36 10.25
CA ALA A 51 -8.14 2.86 10.22
C ALA A 51 -9.00 3.41 11.36
N PHE A 52 -8.44 3.54 12.56
CA PHE A 52 -9.14 4.13 13.71
C PHE A 52 -9.18 5.66 13.68
N VAL A 53 -8.25 6.34 12.99
CA VAL A 53 -8.20 7.81 12.90
C VAL A 53 -9.10 8.33 11.78
N ILE A 54 -9.02 7.77 10.58
CA ILE A 54 -9.69 8.30 9.38
C ILE A 54 -10.71 7.33 8.77
N GLY A 55 -10.90 6.14 9.33
CA GLY A 55 -11.83 5.15 8.78
C GLY A 55 -13.28 5.64 8.73
N ASN A 56 -13.71 6.41 9.73
CA ASN A 56 -15.03 7.05 9.76
C ASN A 56 -15.16 8.26 8.82
N VAL A 57 -14.06 8.74 8.23
CA VAL A 57 -14.05 9.89 7.30
C VAL A 57 -14.06 9.42 5.86
N SER A 58 -13.13 8.52 5.47
CA SER A 58 -12.93 8.08 4.08
C SER A 58 -13.12 6.59 3.87
N GLY A 59 -13.18 5.80 4.94
CA GLY A 59 -13.06 4.34 4.88
C GLY A 59 -11.62 3.87 4.99
N CYS A 60 -10.63 4.78 5.01
CA CYS A 60 -9.20 4.48 5.15
C CYS A 60 -8.71 3.46 4.11
N HIS A 61 -8.94 3.75 2.82
CA HIS A 61 -8.41 2.88 1.76
C HIS A 61 -6.89 3.00 1.64
N ILE A 62 -6.36 4.23 1.62
CA ILE A 62 -4.95 4.64 1.57
C ILE A 62 -4.09 3.81 0.59
N ASN A 63 -4.74 3.27 -0.44
CA ASN A 63 -4.17 2.34 -1.41
C ASN A 63 -5.04 2.32 -2.69
N PRO A 64 -4.48 2.61 -3.87
CA PRO A 64 -5.21 2.56 -5.13
C PRO A 64 -5.80 1.17 -5.45
N ALA A 65 -5.13 0.08 -5.09
CA ALA A 65 -5.63 -1.27 -5.33
C ALA A 65 -6.81 -1.61 -4.43
N VAL A 66 -6.79 -1.18 -3.16
CA VAL A 66 -7.93 -1.30 -2.24
C VAL A 66 -9.13 -0.52 -2.76
N SER A 67 -8.92 0.74 -3.17
CA SER A 67 -9.98 1.58 -3.75
C SER A 67 -10.58 0.95 -5.00
N PHE A 68 -9.74 0.34 -5.85
CA PHE A 68 -10.20 -0.37 -7.03
C PHE A 68 -11.00 -1.64 -6.70
N GLY A 69 -10.57 -2.43 -5.72
CA GLY A 69 -11.32 -3.61 -5.25
C GLY A 69 -12.71 -3.24 -4.73
N LEU A 70 -12.81 -2.17 -3.92
CA LEU A 70 -14.08 -1.65 -3.42
C LEU A 70 -14.97 -1.05 -4.51
N PHE A 71 -14.38 -0.43 -5.53
CA PHE A 71 -15.10 0.01 -6.72
C PHE A 71 -15.71 -1.18 -7.48
N LEU A 72 -14.98 -2.24 -7.70
CA LEU A 72 -15.47 -3.47 -8.35
C LEU A 72 -16.58 -4.15 -7.54
N ASP A 73 -16.50 -4.10 -6.21
CA ASP A 73 -17.58 -4.57 -5.31
C ASP A 73 -18.75 -3.56 -5.16
N LYS A 74 -18.75 -2.48 -5.94
CA LYS A 74 -19.79 -1.43 -5.98
C LYS A 74 -19.96 -0.66 -4.66
N ARG A 75 -18.95 -0.63 -3.82
CA ARG A 75 -18.91 0.13 -2.56
C ARG A 75 -18.24 1.50 -2.69
N LEU A 76 -17.68 1.82 -3.85
CA LEU A 76 -17.06 3.10 -4.16
C LEU A 76 -17.57 3.60 -5.52
N SER A 77 -17.89 4.89 -5.64
CA SER A 77 -18.25 5.49 -6.93
C SER A 77 -17.03 5.69 -7.84
N ALA A 78 -17.23 5.72 -9.16
CA ALA A 78 -16.14 6.01 -10.10
C ALA A 78 -15.49 7.39 -9.86
N LYS A 79 -16.29 8.38 -9.46
CA LYS A 79 -15.82 9.72 -9.10
C LYS A 79 -14.91 9.68 -7.88
N ASP A 80 -15.33 8.97 -6.83
CA ASP A 80 -14.54 8.85 -5.62
C ASP A 80 -13.28 8.00 -5.85
N LEU A 81 -13.35 6.96 -6.71
CA LEU A 81 -12.17 6.17 -7.08
C LEU A 81 -11.06 7.07 -7.66
N ILE A 82 -11.41 7.93 -8.63
CA ILE A 82 -10.43 8.86 -9.23
C ILE A 82 -9.91 9.85 -8.17
N GLY A 83 -10.80 10.42 -7.35
CA GLY A 83 -10.42 11.34 -6.28
C GLY A 83 -9.50 10.70 -5.24
N TYR A 84 -9.76 9.45 -4.85
CA TYR A 84 -8.93 8.68 -3.94
C TYR A 84 -7.56 8.40 -4.56
N TRP A 85 -7.51 7.92 -5.80
CA TRP A 85 -6.24 7.66 -6.48
C TRP A 85 -5.35 8.90 -6.52
N VAL A 86 -5.89 10.04 -6.95
CA VAL A 86 -5.14 11.31 -6.98
C VAL A 86 -4.62 11.67 -5.58
N ALA A 87 -5.47 11.61 -4.56
CA ALA A 87 -5.11 11.93 -3.18
C ALA A 87 -4.04 10.99 -2.63
N GLN A 88 -4.18 9.68 -2.89
CA GLN A 88 -3.26 8.64 -2.44
C GLN A 88 -1.87 8.80 -3.10
N PHE A 89 -1.81 9.02 -4.41
CA PHE A 89 -0.53 9.28 -5.09
C PHE A 89 0.15 10.55 -4.56
N ILE A 90 -0.59 11.63 -4.34
CA ILE A 90 -0.06 12.86 -3.73
C ILE A 90 0.51 12.54 -2.32
N GLY A 91 -0.24 11.81 -1.50
CA GLY A 91 0.20 11.42 -0.16
C GLY A 91 1.50 10.60 -0.17
N GLY A 92 1.60 9.61 -1.06
CA GLY A 92 2.80 8.79 -1.25
C GLY A 92 4.02 9.61 -1.71
N ILE A 93 3.83 10.54 -2.65
CA ILE A 93 4.90 11.43 -3.14
C ILE A 93 5.39 12.35 -2.01
N ILE A 94 4.48 12.99 -1.28
CA ILE A 94 4.85 13.88 -0.16
C ILE A 94 5.59 13.09 0.92
N ALA A 95 5.13 11.88 1.25
CA ALA A 95 5.79 11.01 2.22
C ALA A 95 7.24 10.68 1.82
N ALA A 96 7.45 10.28 0.56
CA ALA A 96 8.77 9.95 0.04
C ALA A 96 9.70 11.18 0.01
N ALA A 97 9.18 12.37 -0.33
CA ALA A 97 9.94 13.62 -0.30
C ALA A 97 10.34 13.99 1.14
N VAL A 98 9.42 13.87 2.10
CA VAL A 98 9.72 14.08 3.53
C VAL A 98 10.73 13.06 4.04
N LEU A 99 10.61 11.78 3.66
CA LEU A 99 11.58 10.76 4.04
C LEU A 99 12.98 11.06 3.46
N ALA A 100 13.06 11.46 2.19
CA ALA A 100 14.33 11.86 1.57
C ALA A 100 14.97 13.07 2.29
N LEU A 101 14.14 14.05 2.67
CA LEU A 101 14.58 15.19 3.47
C LEU A 101 15.12 14.76 4.84
N ILE A 102 14.41 13.89 5.57
CA ILE A 102 14.86 13.36 6.85
C ILE A 102 16.20 12.63 6.70
N ILE A 103 16.32 11.76 5.69
CA ILE A 103 17.56 11.00 5.43
C ILE A 103 18.73 11.95 5.09
N SER A 104 18.48 13.05 4.38
CA SER A 104 19.53 14.03 4.07
C SER A 104 20.08 14.76 5.31
N MET A 105 19.35 14.72 6.42
CA MET A 105 19.74 15.30 7.72
C MET A 105 20.37 14.26 8.66
N CYS A 106 20.53 13.01 8.22
CA CYS A 106 21.07 11.90 9.01
C CYS A 106 22.38 11.39 8.41
N ASP A 107 23.22 10.79 9.23
CA ASP A 107 24.43 10.10 8.79
C ASP A 107 24.12 8.64 8.37
N LEU A 108 23.30 8.51 7.32
CA LEU A 108 22.86 7.22 6.76
C LEU A 108 23.41 6.97 5.34
N GLY A 109 24.37 7.76 4.88
CA GLY A 109 24.93 7.63 3.53
C GLY A 109 24.05 8.22 2.42
N GLY A 110 22.90 8.82 2.78
CA GLY A 110 22.01 9.51 1.84
C GLY A 110 20.95 8.63 1.19
N VAL A 111 20.16 9.24 0.31
CA VAL A 111 18.98 8.65 -0.34
C VAL A 111 19.32 7.43 -1.19
N LEU A 112 20.40 7.50 -1.98
CA LEU A 112 20.81 6.40 -2.87
C LEU A 112 21.27 5.15 -2.11
N VAL A 113 21.85 5.32 -0.92
CA VAL A 113 22.28 4.20 -0.07
C VAL A 113 21.09 3.54 0.64
N THR A 114 20.14 4.35 1.14
CA THR A 114 18.96 3.85 1.86
C THR A 114 17.88 3.30 0.96
N GLY A 115 17.84 3.70 -0.31
CA GLY A 115 16.86 3.23 -1.30
C GLY A 115 15.41 3.62 -1.03
N LEU A 116 15.13 4.44 -0.01
CA LEU A 116 13.80 4.92 0.39
C LEU A 116 12.74 3.82 0.57
N GLY A 117 13.14 2.57 0.78
CA GLY A 117 12.23 1.43 0.87
C GLY A 117 11.48 1.15 -0.44
N CYS A 118 12.12 1.37 -1.58
CA CYS A 118 11.59 1.05 -2.91
C CYS A 118 11.36 -0.44 -3.09
N ASP A 119 10.42 -0.74 -3.97
CA ASP A 119 10.18 -2.09 -4.49
C ASP A 119 11.06 -2.34 -5.71
N GLY A 120 11.35 -3.62 -6.00
CA GLY A 120 12.15 -3.98 -7.16
C GLY A 120 12.11 -5.46 -7.50
N TYR A 121 12.64 -5.79 -8.70
CA TYR A 121 12.83 -7.17 -9.15
C TYR A 121 14.21 -7.31 -9.81
N GLU A 122 14.60 -8.52 -10.18
CA GLU A 122 15.93 -8.84 -10.70
C GLU A 122 17.04 -8.34 -9.76
N ALA A 123 17.96 -7.50 -10.23
CA ALA A 123 19.05 -6.97 -9.43
C ALA A 123 18.61 -6.08 -8.26
N ALA A 124 17.40 -5.53 -8.30
CA ALA A 124 16.80 -4.72 -7.22
C ALA A 124 16.06 -5.57 -6.18
N SER A 125 15.92 -6.88 -6.39
CA SER A 125 15.35 -7.84 -5.43
C SER A 125 16.44 -8.45 -4.56
N ALA A 126 16.14 -8.64 -3.26
CA ALA A 126 17.07 -9.32 -2.35
C ALA A 126 17.39 -10.78 -2.75
N VAL A 127 16.49 -11.43 -3.50
CA VAL A 127 16.63 -12.82 -3.96
C VAL A 127 16.67 -12.95 -5.48
N GLY A 128 16.72 -11.84 -6.22
CA GLY A 128 16.82 -11.84 -7.68
C GLY A 128 15.57 -12.37 -8.39
N ILE A 129 14.38 -12.12 -7.87
CA ILE A 129 13.13 -12.61 -8.50
C ILE A 129 12.98 -12.03 -9.91
N SER A 130 12.60 -12.86 -10.87
CA SER A 130 12.35 -12.41 -12.24
C SER A 130 11.13 -11.48 -12.33
N VAL A 131 11.04 -10.69 -13.40
CA VAL A 131 9.88 -9.82 -13.65
C VAL A 131 8.56 -10.59 -13.64
N VAL A 132 8.50 -11.78 -14.23
CA VAL A 132 7.29 -12.62 -14.21
C VAL A 132 6.95 -13.07 -12.79
N GLY A 133 7.97 -13.49 -12.03
CA GLY A 133 7.82 -13.85 -10.63
C GLY A 133 7.31 -12.68 -9.78
N ALA A 134 7.84 -11.49 -10.00
CA ALA A 134 7.41 -10.27 -9.30
C ALA A 134 5.93 -9.94 -9.59
N VAL A 135 5.49 -10.00 -10.85
CA VAL A 135 4.08 -9.81 -11.21
C VAL A 135 3.18 -10.82 -10.51
N ILE A 136 3.54 -12.11 -10.53
CA ILE A 136 2.76 -13.17 -9.89
C ILE A 136 2.67 -12.94 -8.37
N VAL A 137 3.78 -12.62 -7.73
CA VAL A 137 3.84 -12.35 -6.29
C VAL A 137 2.94 -11.17 -5.93
N GLU A 138 3.08 -10.05 -6.63
CA GLU A 138 2.26 -8.85 -6.36
C GLU A 138 0.75 -9.11 -6.56
N ILE A 139 0.37 -9.91 -7.57
CA ILE A 139 -1.02 -10.33 -7.77
C ILE A 139 -1.53 -11.13 -6.57
N ILE A 140 -0.78 -12.15 -6.13
CA ILE A 140 -1.19 -13.04 -5.04
C ILE A 140 -1.29 -12.26 -3.71
N LEU A 141 -0.24 -11.50 -3.36
CA LEU A 141 -0.19 -10.76 -2.10
C LEU A 141 -1.31 -9.71 -2.03
N THR A 142 -1.53 -8.98 -3.14
CA THR A 142 -2.60 -7.99 -3.20
C THR A 142 -3.98 -8.64 -3.18
N CYS A 143 -4.16 -9.78 -3.86
CA CYS A 143 -5.42 -10.51 -3.83
C CYS A 143 -5.80 -10.88 -2.38
N ILE A 144 -4.87 -11.46 -1.61
CA ILE A 144 -5.11 -11.83 -0.20
C ILE A 144 -5.38 -10.59 0.64
N PHE A 145 -4.60 -9.53 0.46
CA PHE A 145 -4.76 -8.28 1.20
C PHE A 145 -6.11 -7.61 0.94
N VAL A 146 -6.48 -7.42 -0.33
CA VAL A 146 -7.76 -6.79 -0.70
C VAL A 146 -8.95 -7.67 -0.33
N LEU A 147 -8.81 -9.01 -0.42
CA LEU A 147 -9.86 -9.93 0.03
C LEU A 147 -10.15 -9.77 1.53
N SER A 148 -9.11 -9.56 2.36
CA SER A 148 -9.30 -9.28 3.79
C SER A 148 -10.05 -7.95 4.02
N VAL A 149 -9.77 -6.92 3.22
CA VAL A 149 -10.51 -5.65 3.26
C VAL A 149 -11.99 -5.88 2.91
N LEU A 150 -12.25 -6.53 1.77
CA LEU A 150 -13.61 -6.77 1.28
C LEU A 150 -14.43 -7.58 2.29
N GLY A 151 -13.84 -8.63 2.86
CA GLY A 151 -14.52 -9.50 3.81
C GLY A 151 -14.73 -8.86 5.18
N SER A 152 -13.69 -8.29 5.78
CA SER A 152 -13.79 -7.75 7.15
C SER A 152 -14.68 -6.51 7.25
N THR A 153 -14.84 -5.76 6.17
CA THR A 153 -15.67 -4.53 6.15
C THR A 153 -17.08 -4.76 5.64
N ALA A 154 -17.45 -5.98 5.27
CA ALA A 154 -18.78 -6.28 4.69
C ALA A 154 -19.83 -6.70 5.72
N ASP A 155 -19.41 -7.18 6.89
CA ASP A 155 -20.30 -7.69 7.93
C ASP A 155 -20.17 -6.84 9.21
N GLU A 156 -21.32 -6.49 9.81
CA GLU A 156 -21.38 -5.65 11.01
C GLU A 156 -20.65 -6.26 12.22
N LYS A 157 -20.48 -7.59 12.26
CA LYS A 157 -19.76 -8.27 13.34
C LYS A 157 -18.24 -8.15 13.21
N THR A 158 -17.72 -8.07 11.99
CA THR A 158 -16.29 -7.98 11.70
C THR A 158 -15.82 -6.55 11.47
N ALA A 159 -16.69 -5.66 10.98
CA ALA A 159 -16.37 -4.28 10.67
C ALA A 159 -15.70 -3.50 11.83
N PRO A 160 -16.10 -3.66 13.11
CA PRO A 160 -15.42 -2.99 14.23
C PRO A 160 -13.96 -3.41 14.41
N PHE A 161 -13.58 -4.58 13.94
CA PHE A 161 -12.23 -5.12 14.01
C PHE A 161 -11.47 -5.00 12.70
N ALA A 162 -12.09 -4.46 11.64
CA ALA A 162 -11.52 -4.44 10.29
C ALA A 162 -10.13 -3.79 10.26
N GLY A 163 -9.91 -2.70 10.97
CA GLY A 163 -8.61 -2.04 11.04
C GLY A 163 -7.49 -2.97 11.54
N ILE A 164 -7.77 -3.77 12.57
CA ILE A 164 -6.81 -4.74 13.11
C ILE A 164 -6.60 -5.90 12.12
N ILE A 165 -7.69 -6.45 11.58
CA ILE A 165 -7.64 -7.57 10.62
C ILE A 165 -6.82 -7.18 9.38
N ILE A 166 -7.11 -6.01 8.80
CA ILE A 166 -6.45 -5.50 7.59
C ILE A 166 -4.98 -5.21 7.88
N GLY A 167 -4.65 -4.56 9.02
CA GLY A 167 -3.27 -4.27 9.39
C GLY A 167 -2.45 -5.54 9.63
N LEU A 168 -3.00 -6.53 10.33
CA LEU A 168 -2.34 -7.82 10.50
C LEU A 168 -2.19 -8.58 9.18
N THR A 169 -3.16 -8.48 8.27
CA THR A 169 -3.04 -9.08 6.93
C THR A 169 -1.95 -8.38 6.12
N LEU A 170 -1.84 -7.03 6.22
CA LEU A 170 -0.74 -6.32 5.58
C LEU A 170 0.62 -6.77 6.13
N THR A 171 0.75 -6.91 7.46
CA THR A 171 1.96 -7.50 8.08
C THR A 171 2.24 -8.89 7.53
N PHE A 172 1.23 -9.74 7.46
CA PHE A 172 1.33 -11.11 6.99
C PHE A 172 1.87 -11.21 5.56
N VAL A 173 1.31 -10.44 4.63
CA VAL A 173 1.77 -10.46 3.23
C VAL A 173 3.17 -9.82 3.08
N HIS A 174 3.52 -8.83 3.89
CA HIS A 174 4.85 -8.22 3.90
C HIS A 174 5.94 -9.15 4.40
N ILE A 175 5.66 -10.03 5.37
CA ILE A 175 6.64 -11.03 5.85
C ILE A 175 7.15 -11.90 4.70
N MET A 176 6.26 -12.33 3.81
CA MET A 176 6.63 -13.13 2.64
C MET A 176 7.22 -12.27 1.52
N GLY A 177 6.62 -11.11 1.26
CA GLY A 177 6.89 -10.36 0.04
C GLY A 177 8.13 -9.46 0.10
N ILE A 178 8.52 -8.94 1.29
CA ILE A 178 9.68 -8.04 1.42
C ILE A 178 10.95 -8.64 0.80
N PRO A 179 11.35 -9.88 1.08
CA PRO A 179 12.54 -10.46 0.46
C PRO A 179 12.42 -10.64 -1.06
N LEU A 180 11.21 -10.78 -1.58
CA LEU A 180 10.94 -11.06 -2.99
C LEU A 180 10.93 -9.77 -3.83
N THR A 181 10.11 -8.81 -3.45
CA THR A 181 9.86 -7.61 -4.27
C THR A 181 10.00 -6.30 -3.48
N GLY A 182 10.21 -6.34 -2.17
CA GLY A 182 9.99 -5.20 -1.27
C GLY A 182 8.55 -5.08 -0.80
N THR A 183 7.62 -5.75 -1.44
CA THR A 183 6.17 -5.77 -1.24
C THR A 183 5.51 -4.43 -1.53
N SER A 184 4.97 -4.31 -2.71
CA SER A 184 4.11 -3.17 -3.06
C SER A 184 2.73 -3.28 -2.43
N VAL A 185 1.92 -4.17 -2.97
CA VAL A 185 0.47 -4.29 -2.77
C VAL A 185 -0.29 -2.96 -2.80
N ASN A 186 0.40 -1.87 -3.14
CA ASN A 186 -0.08 -0.49 -3.09
C ASN A 186 0.64 0.40 -4.11
N PRO A 187 0.03 0.72 -5.26
CA PRO A 187 0.64 1.55 -6.30
C PRO A 187 1.17 2.91 -5.83
N ALA A 188 0.48 3.57 -4.90
CA ALA A 188 0.87 4.90 -4.41
C ALA A 188 2.10 4.82 -3.48
N ARG A 189 2.18 3.76 -2.65
CA ARG A 189 3.33 3.46 -1.80
C ARG A 189 4.59 3.18 -2.62
N SER A 190 4.45 2.56 -3.78
CA SER A 190 5.60 2.23 -4.65
C SER A 190 6.03 3.42 -5.49
N PHE A 191 5.07 4.18 -6.01
CA PHE A 191 5.37 5.29 -6.92
C PHE A 191 6.12 6.44 -6.24
N GLY A 192 5.75 6.81 -5.01
CA GLY A 192 6.36 7.93 -4.28
C GLY A 192 7.88 7.76 -4.11
N PRO A 193 8.36 6.70 -3.45
CA PRO A 193 9.79 6.42 -3.32
C PRO A 193 10.50 6.28 -4.66
N ALA A 194 9.93 5.57 -5.64
CA ALA A 194 10.52 5.41 -6.97
C ALA A 194 10.74 6.75 -7.67
N LEU A 195 9.80 7.69 -7.57
CA LEU A 195 9.93 9.03 -8.13
C LEU A 195 11.05 9.82 -7.41
N MET A 196 11.17 9.72 -6.09
CA MET A 196 12.23 10.40 -5.35
C MET A 196 13.61 9.82 -5.64
N MET A 197 13.74 8.50 -5.82
CA MET A 197 14.99 7.89 -6.30
C MET A 197 15.39 8.44 -7.67
N ALA A 198 14.46 8.54 -8.60
CA ALA A 198 14.71 9.09 -9.93
C ALA A 198 15.21 10.55 -9.87
N PHE A 199 14.64 11.40 -9.01
CA PHE A 199 15.13 12.76 -8.78
C PHE A 199 16.53 12.82 -8.16
N ASN A 200 16.96 11.75 -7.49
CA ASN A 200 18.31 11.62 -6.96
C ASN A 200 19.29 10.89 -7.93
N GLY A 201 18.85 10.61 -9.16
CA GLY A 201 19.70 10.07 -10.24
C GLY A 201 19.62 8.55 -10.42
N ASP A 202 18.77 7.82 -9.67
CA ASP A 202 18.55 6.39 -9.88
C ASP A 202 17.15 6.12 -10.45
N MET A 203 17.11 5.77 -11.74
CA MET A 203 15.89 5.46 -12.48
C MET A 203 15.39 4.02 -12.30
N THR A 204 16.12 3.17 -11.59
CA THR A 204 15.84 1.72 -11.49
C THR A 204 14.43 1.46 -10.99
N ALA A 205 14.10 1.98 -9.80
CA ALA A 205 12.77 1.76 -9.20
C ALA A 205 11.64 2.35 -10.06
N LEU A 206 11.84 3.55 -10.67
CA LEU A 206 10.83 4.16 -11.52
C LEU A 206 10.60 3.38 -12.82
N SER A 207 11.65 2.80 -13.41
CA SER A 207 11.53 1.96 -14.60
C SER A 207 10.79 0.63 -14.31
N GLN A 208 10.85 0.17 -13.07
CA GLN A 208 10.21 -1.07 -12.61
C GLN A 208 8.82 -0.86 -12.01
N VAL A 209 8.39 0.37 -11.74
CA VAL A 209 7.16 0.69 -11.01
C VAL A 209 5.89 0.14 -11.65
N TRP A 210 5.89 -0.10 -12.94
CA TRP A 210 4.73 -0.64 -13.66
C TRP A 210 4.28 -2.02 -13.11
N VAL A 211 5.21 -2.87 -12.67
CA VAL A 211 4.89 -4.15 -12.02
C VAL A 211 4.08 -3.91 -10.75
N PHE A 212 4.47 -2.90 -9.99
CA PHE A 212 3.88 -2.49 -8.71
C PHE A 212 2.60 -1.65 -8.84
N ILE A 213 2.19 -1.37 -10.07
CA ILE A 213 0.88 -0.81 -10.42
C ILE A 213 -0.02 -1.92 -10.97
N VAL A 214 0.45 -2.64 -12.00
CA VAL A 214 -0.35 -3.65 -12.70
C VAL A 214 -0.63 -4.87 -11.80
N GLY A 215 0.40 -5.40 -11.13
CA GLY A 215 0.25 -6.55 -10.22
C GLY A 215 -0.81 -6.31 -9.14
N PRO A 216 -0.71 -5.22 -8.36
CA PRO A 216 -1.72 -4.89 -7.36
C PRO A 216 -3.13 -4.66 -7.93
N LEU A 217 -3.28 -3.99 -9.07
CA LEU A 217 -4.61 -3.80 -9.67
C LEU A 217 -5.24 -5.10 -10.13
N VAL A 218 -4.45 -5.99 -10.75
CA VAL A 218 -4.92 -7.34 -11.14
C VAL A 218 -5.26 -8.16 -9.90
N GLY A 219 -4.42 -8.11 -8.85
CA GLY A 219 -4.69 -8.79 -7.57
C GLY A 219 -5.98 -8.32 -6.92
N ALA A 220 -6.25 -7.01 -6.93
CA ALA A 220 -7.50 -6.44 -6.43
C ALA A 220 -8.73 -6.90 -7.24
N ALA A 221 -8.59 -7.02 -8.57
CA ALA A 221 -9.65 -7.56 -9.42
C ALA A 221 -9.93 -9.03 -9.11
N CYS A 222 -8.90 -9.84 -8.91
CA CYS A 222 -9.03 -11.24 -8.47
C CYS A 222 -9.73 -11.32 -7.11
N ALA A 223 -9.33 -10.49 -6.15
CA ALA A 223 -9.96 -10.43 -4.83
C ALA A 223 -11.46 -10.10 -4.92
N ALA A 224 -11.83 -9.10 -5.73
CA ALA A 224 -13.23 -8.74 -5.95
C ALA A 224 -14.02 -9.89 -6.58
N GLY A 225 -13.45 -10.59 -7.57
CA GLY A 225 -14.08 -11.77 -8.19
C GLY A 225 -14.31 -12.90 -7.18
N ILE A 226 -13.30 -13.24 -6.38
CA ILE A 226 -13.40 -14.25 -5.31
C ILE A 226 -14.46 -13.84 -4.28
N TRP A 227 -14.42 -12.58 -3.85
CA TRP A 227 -15.37 -12.06 -2.87
C TRP A 227 -16.81 -12.12 -3.38
N ILE A 228 -17.06 -11.72 -4.63
CA ILE A 228 -18.38 -11.78 -5.25
C ILE A 228 -18.92 -13.23 -5.32
N ALA A 229 -18.01 -14.20 -5.52
CA ALA A 229 -18.37 -15.61 -5.53
C ALA A 229 -18.71 -16.16 -4.12
N PHE A 230 -18.05 -15.67 -3.08
CA PHE A 230 -18.22 -16.15 -1.71
C PHE A 230 -19.28 -15.43 -0.89
N LYS A 231 -19.52 -14.14 -1.18
CA LYS A 231 -20.54 -13.39 -0.44
C LYS A 231 -21.92 -13.96 -0.67
N ASN A 232 -22.66 -14.23 0.40
CA ASN A 232 -24.05 -14.64 0.31
C ASN A 232 -24.86 -13.57 -0.43
N LYS A 233 -25.61 -13.96 -1.44
CA LYS A 233 -26.66 -13.07 -1.99
C LYS A 233 -27.65 -12.82 -0.85
N LYS A 234 -27.72 -11.60 -0.31
CA LYS A 234 -28.83 -11.22 0.55
C LYS A 234 -30.09 -11.56 -0.25
N ALA A 235 -30.97 -12.38 0.32
CA ALA A 235 -32.28 -12.61 -0.26
C ALA A 235 -32.93 -11.24 -0.50
N ALA A 236 -33.32 -10.98 -1.74
CA ALA A 236 -33.92 -9.73 -2.17
C ALA A 236 -35.27 -9.56 -1.49
#